data_289fd150d046d7f31d32e4a0addd956a
#
_entry.id   289fd150d046d7f31d32e4a0addd956a
#
_cell.length_a   1.000
_cell.length_b   1.000
_cell.length_c   1.000
_cell.angle_alpha   90.00
_cell.angle_beta   90.00
_cell.angle_gamma   90.00
#
_symmetry.space_group_name_H-M   'P 1'
#
loop_
_entity.id
_entity.type
_entity.pdbx_description
1 polymer ?
#
loop_
_entity_poly.entity_id
_entity_poly.type
_entity_poly.pdbx_seq_one_letter_code
_entity_poly.pdbx_strand_id
1 'polypeptide(L)'
;MIAIQCRVQRRLFLIQCCLVWSVHAQNLDSLVSRSLDFSRQQLTRTVAELLNSAAFGDSIYPRSTFRVDGRWKPMPEGHWASGFLPGCLWLMYEWTSDTVWKGWAERWTAGVLKEQHRTKDHEAGFIIPSSVGKGYRLTGDTAYRNVLLQAARSLATRYRTSVGCIRSWDNYHFPVIIDGMNALQLLWWASKNGGDSIFRDLAISHSLKTMANNVRPDGSCYQIVDYDSTSGAVLDRTNKQGYTKSSAWSRGQAWAVYGFTAAYRETGDERFSQTARIVADYFINKLPFDYVPYWDFQAPNIPNEEKDVSAAAIAASGLLELSTIVFGNEAREKYRNAAQHILASLCSSAYLAAGTNSRGILLHGVGNRMNQDRDDGEVDVSLIYADYFFIEAMLQYKKIAAPTVAVDASLSVPSTIHLFQNYPNPFNGKTVVSYEVPGNGEVDLSIYSLLGKKVKTLVDRLQVSGRHTVTWDGSDESGSPVASGAYYCRLRTDKSVVMKRMLLIK
;
A
#
# COMPACT_ATOMS: atom_id res chain seq x y z
N MET A 1 -30.81 42.72 -3.47
CA MET A 1 -29.37 43.06 -3.34
C MET A 1 -28.61 42.11 -2.48
N ILE A 2 -29.06 41.69 -1.28
CA ILE A 2 -28.33 40.79 -0.35
C ILE A 2 -28.03 39.40 -0.94
N ALA A 3 -28.96 38.79 -1.71
CA ALA A 3 -28.77 37.46 -2.30
C ALA A 3 -27.75 37.43 -3.46
N ILE A 4 -27.54 38.53 -4.17
CA ILE A 4 -26.55 38.66 -5.25
C ILE A 4 -25.14 38.81 -4.65
N GLN A 5 -25.02 39.59 -3.57
CA GLN A 5 -23.75 39.79 -2.87
C GLN A 5 -23.23 38.50 -2.25
N CYS A 6 -24.11 37.64 -1.70
CA CYS A 6 -23.74 36.36 -1.13
C CYS A 6 -23.27 35.35 -2.21
N ARG A 7 -23.83 35.38 -3.42
CA ARG A 7 -23.39 34.52 -4.54
C ARG A 7 -22.05 34.97 -5.11
N VAL A 8 -21.76 36.24 -5.16
CA VAL A 8 -20.49 36.79 -5.64
C VAL A 8 -19.38 36.49 -4.63
N GLN A 9 -19.62 36.66 -3.33
CA GLN A 9 -18.64 36.31 -2.29
C GLN A 9 -18.34 34.79 -2.27
N ARG A 10 -19.34 33.91 -2.45
CA ARG A 10 -19.10 32.45 -2.56
C ARG A 10 -18.28 32.08 -3.82
N ARG A 11 -18.52 32.75 -4.95
CA ARG A 11 -17.72 32.57 -6.17
C ARG A 11 -16.29 33.07 -6.03
N LEU A 12 -16.08 34.21 -5.42
CA LEU A 12 -14.75 34.74 -5.13
C LEU A 12 -13.97 33.83 -4.14
N PHE A 13 -14.63 33.32 -3.10
CA PHE A 13 -14.02 32.40 -2.17
C PHE A 13 -13.64 31.07 -2.84
N LEU A 14 -14.50 30.50 -3.69
CA LEU A 14 -14.20 29.31 -4.48
C LEU A 14 -13.06 29.53 -5.47
N ILE A 15 -13.01 30.68 -6.16
CA ILE A 15 -11.93 31.02 -7.08
C ILE A 15 -10.61 31.21 -6.31
N GLN A 16 -10.66 31.84 -5.15
CA GLN A 16 -9.47 32.06 -4.30
C GLN A 16 -8.97 30.72 -3.70
N CYS A 17 -9.86 29.83 -3.26
CA CYS A 17 -9.50 28.46 -2.87
C CYS A 17 -8.89 27.67 -4.03
N CYS A 18 -9.48 27.72 -5.23
CA CYS A 18 -8.93 27.05 -6.42
C CYS A 18 -7.57 27.60 -6.84
N LEU A 19 -7.34 28.93 -6.74
CA LEU A 19 -6.05 29.54 -7.05
C LEU A 19 -4.98 29.19 -6.03
N VAL A 20 -5.29 29.16 -4.74
CA VAL A 20 -4.36 28.74 -3.69
C VAL A 20 -4.03 27.25 -3.83
N TRP A 21 -5.00 26.43 -4.18
CA TRP A 21 -4.80 24.99 -4.44
C TRP A 21 -3.92 24.74 -5.68
N SER A 22 -4.16 25.48 -6.78
CA SER A 22 -3.35 25.35 -8.00
C SER A 22 -1.89 25.78 -7.79
N VAL A 23 -1.64 26.81 -7.00
CA VAL A 23 -0.28 27.26 -6.67
C VAL A 23 0.45 26.26 -5.77
N HIS A 24 -0.24 25.65 -4.78
CA HIS A 24 0.35 24.61 -3.94
C HIS A 24 0.65 23.32 -4.71
N ALA A 25 -0.26 22.87 -5.58
CA ALA A 25 -0.06 21.70 -6.41
C ALA A 25 1.08 21.90 -7.44
N GLN A 26 1.19 23.06 -8.06
CA GLN A 26 2.29 23.41 -8.96
C GLN A 26 3.64 23.47 -8.22
N ASN A 27 3.65 23.90 -6.95
CA ASN A 27 4.87 23.89 -6.14
C ASN A 27 5.30 22.47 -5.79
N LEU A 28 4.38 21.59 -5.37
CA LEU A 28 4.72 20.20 -5.02
C LEU A 28 5.19 19.41 -6.24
N ASP A 29 4.58 19.57 -7.41
CA ASP A 29 5.01 18.89 -8.63
C ASP A 29 6.45 19.28 -9.02
N SER A 30 6.80 20.55 -8.89
CA SER A 30 8.17 21.05 -9.09
C SER A 30 9.14 20.49 -8.03
N LEU A 31 8.74 20.43 -6.75
CA LEU A 31 9.53 19.84 -5.68
C LEU A 31 9.82 18.36 -5.94
N VAL A 32 8.79 17.59 -6.27
CA VAL A 32 8.91 16.15 -6.59
C VAL A 32 9.82 15.93 -7.80
N SER A 33 9.67 16.74 -8.86
CA SER A 33 10.52 16.62 -10.06
C SER A 33 12.00 16.86 -9.73
N ARG A 34 12.32 17.92 -8.96
CA ARG A 34 13.70 18.19 -8.52
C ARG A 34 14.23 17.09 -7.61
N SER A 35 13.38 16.53 -6.73
CA SER A 35 13.78 15.44 -5.84
C SER A 35 14.01 14.12 -6.58
N LEU A 36 13.28 13.85 -7.67
CA LEU A 36 13.55 12.73 -8.57
C LEU A 36 14.89 12.91 -9.30
N ASP A 37 15.18 14.13 -9.79
CA ASP A 37 16.48 14.45 -10.39
C ASP A 37 17.64 14.32 -9.39
N PHE A 38 17.44 14.77 -8.16
CA PHE A 38 18.41 14.57 -7.08
C PHE A 38 18.58 13.08 -6.76
N SER A 39 17.51 12.31 -6.67
CA SER A 39 17.56 10.86 -6.45
C SER A 39 18.36 10.16 -7.54
N ARG A 40 18.17 10.57 -8.80
CA ARG A 40 18.96 10.08 -9.95
C ARG A 40 20.46 10.34 -9.75
N GLN A 41 20.84 11.55 -9.32
CA GLN A 41 22.24 11.91 -9.08
C GLN A 41 22.84 11.09 -7.92
N GLN A 42 22.11 10.95 -6.80
CA GLN A 42 22.57 10.19 -5.64
C GLN A 42 22.73 8.69 -5.95
N LEU A 43 21.79 8.10 -6.67
CA LEU A 43 21.89 6.69 -7.08
C LEU A 43 23.03 6.48 -8.09
N THR A 44 23.28 7.43 -9.00
CA THR A 44 24.49 7.37 -9.88
C THR A 44 25.77 7.37 -9.06
N ARG A 45 25.89 8.22 -8.03
CA ARG A 45 27.05 8.23 -7.12
C ARG A 45 27.17 6.93 -6.34
N THR A 46 26.05 6.43 -5.80
CA THR A 46 26.00 5.15 -5.08
C THR A 46 26.48 4.00 -5.96
N VAL A 47 25.96 3.89 -7.18
CA VAL A 47 26.40 2.84 -8.15
C VAL A 47 27.87 2.96 -8.48
N ALA A 48 28.35 4.17 -8.78
CA ALA A 48 29.77 4.39 -9.09
C ALA A 48 30.69 3.99 -7.91
N GLU A 49 30.28 4.30 -6.68
CA GLU A 49 31.03 3.92 -5.47
C GLU A 49 31.06 2.40 -5.26
N LEU A 50 29.90 1.74 -5.45
CA LEU A 50 29.79 0.28 -5.34
C LEU A 50 30.61 -0.45 -6.40
N LEU A 51 30.64 0.06 -7.63
CA LEU A 51 31.40 -0.53 -8.74
C LEU A 51 32.93 -0.37 -8.57
N ASN A 52 33.38 0.71 -7.92
CA ASN A 52 34.79 1.04 -7.78
C ASN A 52 35.41 0.58 -6.44
N SER A 53 34.60 0.07 -5.52
CA SER A 53 35.05 -0.32 -4.20
C SER A 53 35.41 -1.81 -4.14
N ALA A 54 36.67 -2.14 -3.85
CA ALA A 54 37.09 -3.52 -3.55
C ALA A 54 36.41 -4.10 -2.30
N ALA A 55 35.88 -3.24 -1.42
CA ALA A 55 35.11 -3.65 -0.24
C ALA A 55 33.67 -4.09 -0.58
N PHE A 56 33.18 -3.76 -1.76
CA PHE A 56 31.85 -4.09 -2.26
C PHE A 56 32.01 -5.10 -3.41
N GLY A 57 32.04 -6.40 -3.13
CA GLY A 57 31.86 -7.43 -4.15
C GLY A 57 30.47 -7.40 -4.77
N ASP A 58 30.20 -8.21 -5.79
CA ASP A 58 28.93 -8.26 -6.53
C ASP A 58 27.71 -8.65 -5.68
N SER A 59 27.93 -9.11 -4.44
CA SER A 59 26.89 -9.55 -3.50
C SER A 59 26.69 -8.60 -2.31
N ILE A 60 27.19 -7.37 -2.38
CA ILE A 60 27.11 -6.41 -1.28
C ILE A 60 26.21 -5.24 -1.64
N TYR A 61 25.30 -4.90 -0.71
CA TYR A 61 24.24 -3.93 -0.87
C TYR A 61 24.36 -2.81 0.17
N PRO A 62 23.94 -1.57 -0.12
CA PRO A 62 23.87 -0.51 0.87
C PRO A 62 22.71 -0.77 1.83
N ARG A 63 22.93 -0.49 3.13
CA ARG A 63 21.90 -0.62 4.18
C ARG A 63 21.49 0.73 4.75
N SER A 64 22.39 1.32 5.52
CA SER A 64 22.29 2.63 6.14
C SER A 64 23.60 3.38 5.93
N THR A 65 23.62 4.69 6.15
CA THR A 65 24.87 5.45 6.08
C THR A 65 25.58 5.49 7.43
N PHE A 66 26.91 5.64 7.41
CA PHE A 66 27.65 6.03 8.62
C PHE A 66 27.32 7.49 8.95
N ARG A 67 27.10 7.80 10.23
CA ARG A 67 26.85 9.19 10.69
C ARG A 67 28.05 10.10 10.46
N VAL A 68 29.27 9.54 10.58
CA VAL A 68 30.54 10.30 10.56
C VAL A 68 30.82 10.88 9.17
N ASP A 69 30.59 10.11 8.10
CA ASP A 69 31.06 10.48 6.75
C ASP A 69 29.99 10.31 5.65
N GLY A 70 28.79 9.84 6.01
CA GLY A 70 27.70 9.66 5.09
C GLY A 70 27.84 8.53 4.07
N ARG A 71 28.93 7.72 4.13
CA ARG A 71 29.09 6.55 3.24
C ARG A 71 28.15 5.42 3.62
N TRP A 72 27.80 4.58 2.65
CA TRP A 72 26.98 3.41 2.89
C TRP A 72 27.68 2.35 3.73
N LYS A 73 26.99 1.79 4.71
CA LYS A 73 27.34 0.53 5.36
C LYS A 73 26.97 -0.63 4.45
N PRO A 74 27.89 -1.55 4.12
CA PRO A 74 27.60 -2.69 3.29
C PRO A 74 26.81 -3.76 4.06
N MET A 75 25.94 -4.48 3.34
CA MET A 75 25.27 -5.67 3.83
C MET A 75 25.27 -6.78 2.78
N PRO A 76 25.18 -8.06 3.19
CA PRO A 76 25.09 -9.17 2.24
C PRO A 76 23.70 -9.23 1.58
N GLU A 77 23.63 -9.95 0.48
CA GLU A 77 22.40 -10.17 -0.29
C GLU A 77 21.27 -10.83 0.52
N GLY A 78 21.61 -11.61 1.53
CA GLY A 78 20.63 -12.23 2.44
C GLY A 78 20.09 -11.31 3.54
N HIS A 79 20.46 -10.03 3.58
CA HIS A 79 19.84 -9.04 4.47
C HIS A 79 18.48 -8.60 3.92
N TRP A 80 17.48 -8.41 4.79
CA TRP A 80 16.10 -8.09 4.41
C TRP A 80 15.96 -6.86 3.50
N ALA A 81 16.88 -5.93 3.61
CA ALA A 81 16.86 -4.70 2.83
C ALA A 81 17.61 -4.78 1.49
N SER A 82 18.22 -5.92 1.14
CA SER A 82 19.05 -6.06 -0.07
C SER A 82 18.26 -5.83 -1.37
N GLY A 83 16.95 -6.09 -1.38
CA GLY A 83 16.10 -5.86 -2.52
C GLY A 83 15.83 -4.39 -2.87
N PHE A 84 16.11 -3.45 -1.95
CA PHE A 84 15.70 -2.05 -2.16
C PHE A 84 16.64 -1.27 -3.08
N LEU A 85 17.96 -1.53 -3.09
CA LEU A 85 18.83 -0.92 -4.09
C LEU A 85 18.41 -1.29 -5.52
N PRO A 86 18.32 -2.58 -5.91
CA PRO A 86 17.81 -2.90 -7.25
C PRO A 86 16.41 -2.35 -7.49
N GLY A 87 15.57 -2.29 -6.45
CA GLY A 87 14.27 -1.64 -6.52
C GLY A 87 14.33 -0.16 -6.89
N CYS A 88 15.22 0.62 -6.25
CA CYS A 88 15.46 2.03 -6.60
C CYS A 88 15.90 2.17 -8.07
N LEU A 89 16.79 1.28 -8.52
CA LEU A 89 17.29 1.31 -9.90
C LEU A 89 16.20 0.98 -10.92
N TRP A 90 15.33 0.01 -10.62
CA TRP A 90 14.14 -0.28 -11.44
C TRP A 90 13.16 0.89 -11.47
N LEU A 91 12.94 1.58 -10.36
CA LEU A 91 12.08 2.78 -10.31
C LEU A 91 12.70 3.94 -11.10
N MET A 92 14.02 4.09 -11.11
CA MET A 92 14.70 5.06 -11.99
C MET A 92 14.54 4.69 -13.47
N TYR A 93 14.62 3.42 -13.83
CA TYR A 93 14.32 2.97 -15.19
C TYR A 93 12.86 3.29 -15.55
N GLU A 94 11.91 3.03 -14.66
CA GLU A 94 10.50 3.39 -14.87
C GLU A 94 10.30 4.87 -15.16
N TRP A 95 11.01 5.73 -14.41
CA TRP A 95 10.88 7.18 -14.56
C TRP A 95 11.55 7.73 -15.81
N THR A 96 12.77 7.25 -16.12
CA THR A 96 13.63 7.83 -17.16
C THR A 96 13.52 7.11 -18.51
N SER A 97 13.10 5.86 -18.53
CA SER A 97 13.19 4.92 -19.65
C SER A 97 14.62 4.70 -20.17
N ASP A 98 15.65 5.15 -19.45
CA ASP A 98 17.05 5.00 -19.83
C ASP A 98 17.55 3.59 -19.48
N THR A 99 18.03 2.87 -20.49
CA THR A 99 18.49 1.48 -20.40
C THR A 99 19.73 1.29 -19.51
N VAL A 100 20.47 2.34 -19.22
CA VAL A 100 21.58 2.29 -18.24
C VAL A 100 21.06 1.90 -16.86
N TRP A 101 19.92 2.47 -16.44
CA TRP A 101 19.27 2.10 -15.18
C TRP A 101 18.79 0.66 -15.17
N LYS A 102 18.25 0.19 -16.31
CA LYS A 102 17.86 -1.22 -16.49
C LYS A 102 19.07 -2.14 -16.27
N GLY A 103 20.20 -1.88 -16.93
CA GLY A 103 21.40 -2.69 -16.80
C GLY A 103 21.94 -2.75 -15.36
N TRP A 104 21.93 -1.62 -14.65
CA TRP A 104 22.29 -1.60 -13.23
C TRP A 104 21.28 -2.37 -12.37
N ALA A 105 19.98 -2.18 -12.60
CA ALA A 105 18.95 -2.90 -11.89
C ALA A 105 19.04 -4.42 -12.07
N GLU A 106 19.27 -4.89 -13.30
CA GLU A 106 19.49 -6.31 -13.61
C GLU A 106 20.70 -6.88 -12.86
N ARG A 107 21.82 -6.15 -12.86
CA ARG A 107 23.05 -6.57 -12.15
C ARG A 107 22.80 -6.84 -10.67
N TRP A 108 22.22 -5.88 -9.94
CA TRP A 108 21.96 -6.04 -8.50
C TRP A 108 20.75 -6.96 -8.21
N THR A 109 19.79 -7.07 -9.12
CA THR A 109 18.72 -8.08 -9.03
C THR A 109 19.29 -9.49 -9.11
N ALA A 110 20.26 -9.74 -9.97
CA ALA A 110 20.91 -11.06 -10.12
C ALA A 110 21.51 -11.59 -8.80
N GLY A 111 22.09 -10.71 -7.97
CA GLY A 111 22.70 -11.10 -6.70
C GLY A 111 21.67 -11.59 -5.65
N VAL A 112 20.43 -11.15 -5.72
CA VAL A 112 19.37 -11.55 -4.76
C VAL A 112 18.49 -12.70 -5.24
N LEU A 113 18.69 -13.24 -6.45
CA LEU A 113 17.84 -14.30 -7.01
C LEU A 113 17.80 -15.57 -6.13
N LYS A 114 18.90 -15.91 -5.45
CA LYS A 114 18.97 -17.07 -4.56
C LYS A 114 18.01 -16.98 -3.36
N GLU A 115 17.62 -15.77 -2.96
CA GLU A 115 16.68 -15.54 -1.85
C GLU A 115 15.26 -16.03 -2.18
N GLN A 116 14.98 -16.45 -3.42
CA GLN A 116 13.76 -17.17 -3.78
C GLN A 116 13.56 -18.48 -2.98
N HIS A 117 14.65 -19.08 -2.47
CA HIS A 117 14.62 -20.31 -1.67
C HIS A 117 14.65 -20.05 -0.16
N ARG A 118 14.49 -18.80 0.28
CA ARG A 118 14.57 -18.39 1.68
C ARG A 118 13.36 -18.91 2.48
N THR A 119 13.64 -19.73 3.50
CA THR A 119 12.63 -20.32 4.38
C THR A 119 12.87 -20.05 5.87
N LYS A 120 14.00 -19.40 6.24
CA LYS A 120 14.39 -19.14 7.63
C LYS A 120 13.61 -17.99 8.30
N ASP A 121 13.00 -17.13 7.51
CA ASP A 121 12.19 -15.99 7.95
C ASP A 121 11.23 -15.55 6.83
N HIS A 122 10.48 -14.45 7.04
CA HIS A 122 9.52 -13.92 6.06
C HIS A 122 10.15 -12.93 5.06
N GLU A 123 11.45 -12.68 5.13
CA GLU A 123 12.08 -11.55 4.44
C GLU A 123 12.19 -11.73 2.92
N ALA A 124 11.99 -12.97 2.40
CA ALA A 124 11.79 -13.17 0.97
C ALA A 124 10.67 -12.27 0.41
N GLY A 125 9.64 -11.98 1.24
CA GLY A 125 8.54 -11.10 0.90
C GLY A 125 8.90 -9.61 0.81
N PHE A 126 10.09 -9.21 1.25
CA PHE A 126 10.65 -7.87 1.06
C PHE A 126 11.68 -7.85 -0.07
N ILE A 127 12.63 -8.78 -0.04
CA ILE A 127 13.76 -8.81 -0.97
C ILE A 127 13.27 -9.00 -2.42
N ILE A 128 12.47 -10.02 -2.66
CA ILE A 128 12.09 -10.45 -4.00
C ILE A 128 11.06 -9.50 -4.67
N PRO A 129 9.96 -9.07 -4.01
CA PRO A 129 9.04 -8.13 -4.65
C PRO A 129 9.65 -6.77 -4.96
N SER A 130 10.52 -6.26 -4.08
CA SER A 130 11.16 -4.94 -4.27
C SER A 130 12.14 -4.94 -5.44
N SER A 131 12.81 -6.05 -5.71
CA SER A 131 13.81 -6.21 -6.79
C SER A 131 13.22 -6.92 -8.02
N VAL A 132 13.12 -8.24 -7.95
CA VAL A 132 12.63 -9.10 -9.04
C VAL A 132 11.21 -8.74 -9.47
N GLY A 133 10.35 -8.40 -8.49
CA GLY A 133 8.96 -7.99 -8.77
C GLY A 133 8.87 -6.71 -9.60
N LYS A 134 9.72 -5.71 -9.31
CA LYS A 134 9.80 -4.49 -10.13
C LYS A 134 10.36 -4.80 -11.51
N GLY A 135 11.41 -5.65 -11.58
CA GLY A 135 11.98 -6.11 -12.86
C GLY A 135 10.94 -6.81 -13.73
N TYR A 136 10.20 -7.78 -13.16
CA TYR A 136 9.12 -8.46 -13.90
C TYR A 136 8.04 -7.49 -14.40
N ARG A 137 7.58 -6.58 -13.54
CA ARG A 137 6.56 -5.59 -13.91
C ARG A 137 6.97 -4.72 -15.09
N LEU A 138 8.26 -4.39 -15.21
CA LEU A 138 8.76 -3.46 -16.22
C LEU A 138 9.23 -4.16 -17.50
N THR A 139 9.60 -5.45 -17.42
CA THR A 139 10.20 -6.18 -18.56
C THR A 139 9.33 -7.32 -19.08
N GLY A 140 8.44 -7.87 -18.25
CA GLY A 140 7.70 -9.09 -18.55
C GLY A 140 8.57 -10.36 -18.58
N ASP A 141 9.81 -10.31 -18.08
CA ASP A 141 10.76 -11.43 -18.12
C ASP A 141 10.22 -12.65 -17.35
N THR A 142 10.04 -13.75 -18.08
CA THR A 142 9.51 -15.01 -17.53
C THR A 142 10.45 -15.65 -16.51
N ALA A 143 11.76 -15.41 -16.57
CA ALA A 143 12.70 -15.87 -15.57
C ALA A 143 12.39 -15.20 -14.20
N TYR A 144 12.14 -13.90 -14.19
CA TYR A 144 11.71 -13.19 -12.98
C TYR A 144 10.36 -13.69 -12.45
N ARG A 145 9.41 -14.01 -13.35
CA ARG A 145 8.14 -14.62 -12.94
C ARG A 145 8.36 -15.94 -12.20
N ASN A 146 9.24 -16.79 -12.68
CA ASN A 146 9.53 -18.07 -12.04
C ASN A 146 10.19 -17.91 -10.67
N VAL A 147 11.08 -16.93 -10.52
CA VAL A 147 11.68 -16.56 -9.22
C VAL A 147 10.63 -16.09 -8.22
N LEU A 148 9.70 -15.25 -8.64
CA LEU A 148 8.59 -14.77 -7.80
C LEU A 148 7.70 -15.92 -7.35
N LEU A 149 7.34 -16.84 -8.24
CA LEU A 149 6.55 -18.04 -7.90
C LEU A 149 7.27 -18.95 -6.92
N GLN A 150 8.60 -19.16 -7.13
CA GLN A 150 9.40 -19.95 -6.19
C GLN A 150 9.50 -19.28 -4.82
N ALA A 151 9.72 -17.97 -4.77
CA ALA A 151 9.77 -17.22 -3.52
C ALA A 151 8.43 -17.28 -2.75
N ALA A 152 7.31 -17.24 -3.46
CA ALA A 152 5.99 -17.42 -2.86
C ALA A 152 5.82 -18.81 -2.24
N ARG A 153 6.29 -19.89 -2.91
CA ARG A 153 6.32 -21.25 -2.34
C ARG A 153 7.18 -21.29 -1.08
N SER A 154 8.37 -20.71 -1.13
CA SER A 154 9.29 -20.67 0.03
C SER A 154 8.67 -19.92 1.21
N LEU A 155 8.06 -18.76 0.99
CA LEU A 155 7.36 -17.98 2.02
C LEU A 155 6.18 -18.77 2.61
N ALA A 156 5.40 -19.45 1.78
CA ALA A 156 4.24 -20.22 2.20
C ALA A 156 4.60 -21.40 3.13
N THR A 157 5.83 -21.95 3.06
CA THR A 157 6.29 -23.01 3.98
C THR A 157 6.29 -22.58 5.45
N ARG A 158 6.34 -21.27 5.71
CA ARG A 158 6.32 -20.69 7.06
C ARG A 158 4.92 -20.53 7.64
N TYR A 159 3.88 -20.84 6.87
CA TYR A 159 2.50 -20.77 7.34
C TYR A 159 2.19 -21.92 8.29
N ARG A 160 1.49 -21.60 9.39
CA ARG A 160 1.00 -22.59 10.35
C ARG A 160 -0.51 -22.50 10.45
N THR A 161 -1.21 -23.56 10.13
CA THR A 161 -2.69 -23.60 10.11
C THR A 161 -3.31 -23.33 11.47
N SER A 162 -2.72 -23.87 12.57
CA SER A 162 -3.19 -23.64 13.94
C SER A 162 -3.16 -22.15 14.34
N VAL A 163 -2.18 -21.38 13.84
CA VAL A 163 -2.06 -19.94 14.08
C VAL A 163 -2.83 -19.14 13.04
N GLY A 164 -2.88 -19.63 11.80
CA GLY A 164 -3.47 -18.92 10.66
C GLY A 164 -2.55 -17.85 10.07
N CYS A 165 -1.22 -17.92 10.33
CA CYS A 165 -0.25 -16.93 9.90
C CYS A 165 1.05 -17.54 9.38
N ILE A 166 1.83 -16.70 8.69
CA ILE A 166 3.23 -16.91 8.33
C ILE A 166 4.09 -16.46 9.50
N ARG A 167 4.97 -17.34 9.97
CA ARG A 167 5.94 -17.03 11.02
C ARG A 167 7.00 -16.05 10.54
N SER A 168 7.26 -14.99 11.31
CA SER A 168 8.22 -13.97 10.91
C SER A 168 9.67 -14.40 11.13
N TRP A 169 10.03 -14.77 12.37
CA TRP A 169 11.39 -15.17 12.77
C TRP A 169 11.34 -16.44 13.62
N ASP A 170 12.51 -16.95 14.00
CA ASP A 170 12.60 -18.19 14.82
C ASP A 170 13.04 -17.92 16.28
N ASN A 171 13.16 -16.65 16.68
CA ASN A 171 13.64 -16.23 18.01
C ASN A 171 12.53 -16.01 19.07
N TYR A 172 11.27 -16.38 18.77
CA TYR A 172 10.10 -16.42 19.63
C TYR A 172 9.37 -17.75 19.40
N HIS A 173 8.27 -18.02 20.12
CA HIS A 173 7.48 -19.25 19.89
C HIS A 173 6.92 -19.27 18.47
N PHE A 174 6.09 -18.31 18.13
CA PHE A 174 5.59 -18.10 16.76
C PHE A 174 5.27 -16.62 16.54
N PRO A 175 6.28 -15.78 16.28
CA PRO A 175 6.09 -14.35 16.13
C PRO A 175 5.47 -14.01 14.79
N VAL A 176 4.49 -13.12 14.82
CA VAL A 176 3.90 -12.46 13.66
C VAL A 176 4.08 -10.97 13.84
N ILE A 177 4.84 -10.34 12.94
CA ILE A 177 5.09 -8.91 13.02
C ILE A 177 4.25 -8.15 12.01
N ILE A 178 3.93 -6.91 12.35
CA ILE A 178 3.10 -6.04 11.48
C ILE A 178 3.71 -5.83 10.10
N ASP A 179 5.03 -5.83 10.00
CA ASP A 179 5.81 -5.76 8.75
C ASP A 179 5.44 -6.89 7.78
N GLY A 180 5.05 -8.05 8.31
CA GLY A 180 4.59 -9.22 7.54
C GLY A 180 3.47 -8.90 6.56
N MET A 181 2.64 -7.88 6.85
CA MET A 181 1.59 -7.43 5.94
C MET A 181 2.14 -6.99 4.58
N ASN A 182 3.34 -6.39 4.55
CA ASN A 182 3.98 -6.05 3.28
C ASN A 182 4.47 -7.29 2.52
N ALA A 183 4.98 -8.31 3.23
CA ALA A 183 5.47 -9.55 2.63
C ALA A 183 4.36 -10.34 1.90
N LEU A 184 3.09 -10.17 2.28
CA LEU A 184 1.95 -10.83 1.66
C LEU A 184 1.73 -10.43 0.20
N GLN A 185 2.27 -9.29 -0.25
CA GLN A 185 2.16 -8.87 -1.66
C GLN A 185 2.72 -9.92 -2.62
N LEU A 186 3.75 -10.66 -2.20
CA LEU A 186 4.30 -11.77 -2.96
C LEU A 186 3.27 -12.89 -3.18
N LEU A 187 2.50 -13.23 -2.14
CA LEU A 187 1.46 -14.27 -2.22
C LEU A 187 0.26 -13.81 -3.06
N TRP A 188 -0.19 -12.56 -2.88
CA TRP A 188 -1.24 -11.97 -3.72
C TRP A 188 -0.85 -11.99 -5.20
N TRP A 189 0.38 -11.56 -5.49
CA TRP A 189 0.88 -11.56 -6.85
C TRP A 189 0.95 -12.98 -7.42
N ALA A 190 1.52 -13.93 -6.68
CA ALA A 190 1.69 -15.31 -7.14
C ALA A 190 0.34 -15.98 -7.43
N SER A 191 -0.68 -15.78 -6.62
CA SER A 191 -2.01 -16.36 -6.83
C SER A 191 -2.68 -15.89 -8.12
N LYS A 192 -2.34 -14.69 -8.61
CA LYS A 192 -2.87 -14.10 -9.85
C LYS A 192 -2.02 -14.40 -11.09
N ASN A 193 -0.78 -14.88 -10.89
CA ASN A 193 0.18 -15.04 -11.97
C ASN A 193 0.60 -16.51 -12.20
N GLY A 194 -0.31 -17.44 -11.93
CA GLY A 194 -0.13 -18.88 -12.19
C GLY A 194 0.54 -19.65 -11.06
N GLY A 195 0.58 -19.09 -9.84
CA GLY A 195 0.85 -19.82 -8.62
C GLY A 195 -0.40 -20.56 -8.10
N ASP A 196 -0.22 -21.28 -7.02
CA ASP A 196 -1.32 -21.99 -6.35
C ASP A 196 -2.33 -20.97 -5.79
N SER A 197 -3.63 -21.23 -5.99
CA SER A 197 -4.71 -20.40 -5.45
C SER A 197 -4.70 -20.32 -3.92
N ILE A 198 -4.13 -21.32 -3.24
CA ILE A 198 -3.95 -21.35 -1.78
C ILE A 198 -3.19 -20.11 -1.27
N PHE A 199 -2.27 -19.55 -2.05
CA PHE A 199 -1.52 -18.36 -1.63
C PHE A 199 -2.42 -17.18 -1.28
N ARG A 200 -3.54 -17.02 -2.02
CA ARG A 200 -4.55 -16.02 -1.70
C ARG A 200 -5.18 -16.27 -0.33
N ASP A 201 -5.55 -17.51 -0.04
CA ASP A 201 -6.20 -17.88 1.22
C ASP A 201 -5.24 -17.74 2.41
N LEU A 202 -3.97 -18.10 2.24
CA LEU A 202 -2.93 -17.90 3.26
C LEU A 202 -2.76 -16.40 3.58
N ALA A 203 -2.72 -15.56 2.56
CA ALA A 203 -2.57 -14.12 2.73
C ALA A 203 -3.81 -13.48 3.38
N ILE A 204 -5.03 -13.91 3.02
CA ILE A 204 -6.28 -13.47 3.69
C ILE A 204 -6.27 -13.88 5.16
N SER A 205 -5.96 -15.15 5.46
CA SER A 205 -5.90 -15.66 6.83
C SER A 205 -4.93 -14.87 7.69
N HIS A 206 -3.70 -14.66 7.19
CA HIS A 206 -2.69 -13.85 7.88
C HIS A 206 -3.19 -12.42 8.12
N SER A 207 -3.77 -11.78 7.10
CA SER A 207 -4.27 -10.40 7.20
C SER A 207 -5.37 -10.27 8.24
N LEU A 208 -6.33 -11.21 8.29
CA LEU A 208 -7.40 -11.23 9.27
C LEU A 208 -6.88 -11.43 10.70
N LYS A 209 -5.90 -12.31 10.87
CA LYS A 209 -5.30 -12.57 12.17
C LYS A 209 -4.48 -11.36 12.66
N THR A 210 -3.73 -10.72 11.77
CA THR A 210 -2.99 -9.49 12.06
C THR A 210 -3.93 -8.33 12.40
N MET A 211 -5.02 -8.18 11.66
CA MET A 211 -6.07 -7.22 11.95
C MET A 211 -6.62 -7.39 13.37
N ALA A 212 -6.92 -8.63 13.76
CA ALA A 212 -7.53 -8.92 15.06
C ALA A 212 -6.56 -8.77 16.25
N ASN A 213 -5.26 -8.96 16.06
CA ASN A 213 -4.33 -9.08 17.19
C ASN A 213 -3.22 -8.02 17.21
N ASN A 214 -2.76 -7.51 16.05
CA ASN A 214 -1.76 -6.45 16.00
C ASN A 214 -2.37 -5.05 16.04
N VAL A 215 -3.57 -4.85 15.47
CA VAL A 215 -4.24 -3.54 15.46
C VAL A 215 -5.06 -3.36 16.75
N ARG A 216 -4.83 -2.24 17.45
CA ARG A 216 -5.57 -1.87 18.66
C ARG A 216 -6.85 -1.09 18.31
N PRO A 217 -7.80 -0.99 19.23
CA PRO A 217 -9.06 -0.27 19.00
C PRO A 217 -8.88 1.21 18.61
N ASP A 218 -7.79 1.86 19.05
CA ASP A 218 -7.45 3.24 18.72
C ASP A 218 -6.75 3.39 17.37
N GLY A 219 -6.51 2.28 16.65
CA GLY A 219 -5.82 2.24 15.36
C GLY A 219 -4.30 2.13 15.45
N SER A 220 -3.70 2.19 16.63
CA SER A 220 -2.27 1.92 16.79
C SER A 220 -1.96 0.43 16.64
N CYS A 221 -0.68 0.10 16.36
CA CYS A 221 -0.28 -1.28 16.14
C CYS A 221 0.76 -1.77 17.14
N TYR A 222 0.63 -3.03 17.58
CA TYR A 222 1.76 -3.77 18.14
C TYR A 222 2.69 -4.20 17.00
N GLN A 223 4.01 -4.13 17.23
CA GLN A 223 4.95 -4.66 16.25
C GLN A 223 4.86 -6.18 16.19
N ILE A 224 4.90 -6.86 17.32
CA ILE A 224 4.99 -8.33 17.44
C ILE A 224 3.80 -8.87 18.22
N VAL A 225 3.17 -9.90 17.68
CA VAL A 225 2.28 -10.79 18.43
C VAL A 225 2.90 -12.18 18.38
N ASP A 226 3.21 -12.75 19.56
CA ASP A 226 3.74 -14.10 19.70
C ASP A 226 2.61 -15.07 20.00
N TYR A 227 2.60 -16.20 19.30
CA TYR A 227 1.56 -17.21 19.41
C TYR A 227 2.11 -18.54 19.89
N ASP A 228 1.28 -19.32 20.55
CA ASP A 228 1.48 -20.75 20.68
C ASP A 228 1.26 -21.44 19.34
N SER A 229 2.27 -22.12 18.83
CA SER A 229 2.23 -22.73 17.49
C SER A 229 1.30 -23.93 17.38
N THR A 230 0.83 -24.49 18.50
CA THR A 230 -0.05 -25.66 18.57
C THR A 230 -1.50 -25.25 18.66
N SER A 231 -1.83 -24.36 19.59
CA SER A 231 -3.20 -23.91 19.86
C SER A 231 -3.61 -22.66 19.06
N GLY A 232 -2.65 -21.87 18.56
CA GLY A 232 -2.89 -20.58 17.93
C GLY A 232 -3.28 -19.47 18.92
N ALA A 233 -3.14 -19.71 20.23
CA ALA A 233 -3.41 -18.73 21.27
C ALA A 233 -2.34 -17.63 21.28
N VAL A 234 -2.73 -16.40 21.59
CA VAL A 234 -1.78 -15.30 21.80
C VAL A 234 -1.07 -15.48 23.13
N LEU A 235 0.25 -15.51 23.11
CA LEU A 235 1.11 -15.60 24.29
C LEU A 235 1.55 -14.22 24.79
N ASP A 236 1.98 -13.35 23.87
CA ASP A 236 2.42 -11.98 24.21
C ASP A 236 2.15 -11.00 23.05
N ARG A 237 2.08 -9.72 23.39
CA ARG A 237 2.11 -8.60 22.46
C ARG A 237 3.21 -7.66 22.86
N THR A 238 4.15 -7.40 21.95
CA THR A 238 5.36 -6.66 22.30
C THR A 238 5.86 -5.80 21.15
N ASN A 239 6.91 -5.05 21.43
CA ASN A 239 7.58 -4.18 20.49
C ASN A 239 9.10 -4.32 20.69
N LYS A 240 9.83 -4.61 19.63
CA LYS A 240 11.30 -4.75 19.65
C LYS A 240 12.01 -3.48 19.18
N GLN A 241 11.37 -2.71 18.31
CA GLN A 241 11.93 -1.53 17.68
C GLN A 241 11.28 -0.22 18.18
N GLY A 242 10.18 -0.29 18.91
CA GLY A 242 9.53 0.84 19.56
C GLY A 242 10.04 1.10 20.96
N TYR A 243 9.60 2.22 21.56
CA TYR A 243 10.05 2.70 22.86
C TYR A 243 9.68 1.76 24.01
N THR A 244 8.46 1.28 24.05
CA THR A 244 7.99 0.33 25.06
C THR A 244 7.24 -0.84 24.42
N LYS A 245 6.93 -1.89 25.20
CA LYS A 245 6.11 -3.01 24.73
C LYS A 245 4.77 -2.59 24.13
N SER A 246 4.19 -1.50 24.62
CA SER A 246 2.87 -1.01 24.25
C SER A 246 2.89 0.28 23.42
N SER A 247 4.04 0.88 23.16
CA SER A 247 4.12 2.06 22.32
C SER A 247 3.81 1.74 20.83
N ALA A 248 3.58 2.75 20.03
CA ALA A 248 3.38 2.61 18.60
C ALA A 248 4.62 3.07 17.85
N TRP A 249 5.43 2.11 17.43
CA TRP A 249 6.58 2.32 16.57
C TRP A 249 6.14 2.84 15.20
N SER A 250 6.64 4.01 14.78
CA SER A 250 6.10 4.74 13.63
C SER A 250 6.23 3.98 12.31
N ARG A 251 7.35 3.30 12.07
CA ARG A 251 7.52 2.48 10.87
C ARG A 251 6.63 1.24 10.88
N GLY A 252 6.39 0.62 12.04
CA GLY A 252 5.41 -0.46 12.17
C GLY A 252 3.99 0.01 11.83
N GLN A 253 3.62 1.21 12.26
CA GLN A 253 2.35 1.82 11.89
C GLN A 253 2.27 2.12 10.39
N ALA A 254 3.37 2.60 9.78
CA ALA A 254 3.44 2.81 8.33
C ALA A 254 3.31 1.50 7.54
N TRP A 255 3.91 0.40 8.02
CA TRP A 255 3.70 -0.93 7.44
C TRP A 255 2.26 -1.39 7.49
N ALA A 256 1.53 -1.08 8.58
CA ALA A 256 0.10 -1.37 8.67
C ALA A 256 -0.70 -0.59 7.62
N VAL A 257 -0.43 0.71 7.45
CA VAL A 257 -1.07 1.54 6.41
C VAL A 257 -0.84 0.93 5.04
N TYR A 258 0.40 0.65 4.69
CA TYR A 258 0.79 0.10 3.39
C TYR A 258 0.19 -1.30 3.16
N GLY A 259 0.32 -2.19 4.14
CA GLY A 259 -0.08 -3.59 4.01
C GLY A 259 -1.59 -3.81 4.00
N PHE A 260 -2.38 -3.12 4.84
CA PHE A 260 -3.83 -3.21 4.80
C PHE A 260 -4.43 -2.53 3.57
N THR A 261 -3.81 -1.46 3.06
CA THR A 261 -4.16 -0.88 1.77
C THR A 261 -3.98 -1.90 0.64
N ALA A 262 -2.84 -2.60 0.62
CA ALA A 262 -2.59 -3.68 -0.34
C ALA A 262 -3.59 -4.83 -0.18
N ALA A 263 -3.91 -5.26 1.04
CA ALA A 263 -4.91 -6.31 1.28
C ALA A 263 -6.30 -5.91 0.74
N TYR A 264 -6.72 -4.66 0.93
CA TYR A 264 -7.95 -4.15 0.35
C TYR A 264 -7.91 -4.13 -1.17
N ARG A 265 -6.85 -3.61 -1.79
CA ARG A 265 -6.65 -3.64 -3.25
C ARG A 265 -6.78 -5.04 -3.82
N GLU A 266 -6.20 -6.04 -3.16
CA GLU A 266 -6.11 -7.40 -3.66
C GLU A 266 -7.39 -8.21 -3.49
N THR A 267 -8.20 -7.87 -2.49
CA THR A 267 -9.38 -8.66 -2.09
C THR A 267 -10.71 -7.96 -2.34
N GLY A 268 -10.75 -6.63 -2.27
CA GLY A 268 -11.99 -5.85 -2.21
C GLY A 268 -12.77 -6.05 -0.89
N ASP A 269 -12.17 -6.69 0.12
CA ASP A 269 -12.83 -6.94 1.40
C ASP A 269 -12.87 -5.67 2.24
N GLU A 270 -14.08 -5.18 2.52
CA GLU A 270 -14.29 -3.91 3.23
C GLU A 270 -13.71 -3.90 4.65
N ARG A 271 -13.50 -5.07 5.27
CA ARG A 271 -12.83 -5.15 6.57
C ARG A 271 -11.39 -4.61 6.49
N PHE A 272 -10.70 -4.89 5.39
CA PHE A 272 -9.35 -4.36 5.17
C PHE A 272 -9.36 -2.87 4.82
N SER A 273 -10.38 -2.39 4.09
CA SER A 273 -10.59 -0.96 3.85
C SER A 273 -10.78 -0.20 5.16
N GLN A 274 -11.66 -0.68 6.03
CA GLN A 274 -11.89 -0.09 7.35
C GLN A 274 -10.63 -0.11 8.20
N THR A 275 -9.89 -1.22 8.20
CA THR A 275 -8.63 -1.33 8.96
C THR A 275 -7.56 -0.38 8.39
N ALA A 276 -7.39 -0.31 7.06
CA ALA A 276 -6.48 0.62 6.42
C ALA A 276 -6.78 2.08 6.81
N ARG A 277 -8.07 2.44 6.85
CA ARG A 277 -8.52 3.78 7.28
C ARG A 277 -8.19 4.06 8.75
N ILE A 278 -8.50 3.12 9.65
CA ILE A 278 -8.26 3.30 11.09
C ILE A 278 -6.76 3.45 11.38
N VAL A 279 -5.91 2.62 10.80
CA VAL A 279 -4.46 2.70 11.01
C VAL A 279 -3.84 3.93 10.33
N ALA A 280 -4.38 4.36 9.18
CA ALA A 280 -3.98 5.58 8.50
C ALA A 280 -4.40 6.83 9.29
N ASP A 281 -5.60 6.84 9.84
CA ASP A 281 -6.11 7.92 10.66
C ASP A 281 -5.29 8.10 11.95
N TYR A 282 -4.91 6.99 12.59
CA TYR A 282 -4.00 7.05 13.73
C TYR A 282 -2.65 7.67 13.33
N PHE A 283 -2.04 7.18 12.24
CA PHE A 283 -0.76 7.70 11.76
C PHE A 283 -0.83 9.21 11.49
N ILE A 284 -1.82 9.66 10.71
CA ILE A 284 -2.00 11.07 10.34
C ILE A 284 -2.22 11.95 11.57
N ASN A 285 -3.06 11.52 12.51
CA ASN A 285 -3.38 12.29 13.72
C ASN A 285 -2.20 12.42 14.69
N LYS A 286 -1.17 11.57 14.56
CA LYS A 286 0.05 11.61 15.37
C LYS A 286 1.22 12.33 14.68
N LEU A 287 1.06 12.75 13.44
CA LEU A 287 2.11 13.50 12.75
C LEU A 287 2.33 14.87 13.42
N PRO A 288 3.58 15.29 13.58
CA PRO A 288 3.91 16.65 13.96
C PRO A 288 3.65 17.63 12.80
N PHE A 289 3.84 18.94 13.04
CA PHE A 289 3.53 19.99 12.06
C PHE A 289 4.31 19.86 10.74
N ASP A 290 5.49 19.22 10.76
CA ASP A 290 6.33 18.97 9.58
C ASP A 290 6.01 17.66 8.86
N TYR A 291 4.97 16.95 9.28
CA TYR A 291 4.48 15.71 8.67
C TYR A 291 5.49 14.54 8.59
N VAL A 292 6.62 14.62 9.29
CA VAL A 292 7.56 13.49 9.43
C VAL A 292 7.48 12.96 10.86
N PRO A 293 7.10 11.68 11.07
CA PRO A 293 6.91 11.16 12.41
C PRO A 293 8.23 11.05 13.18
N TYR A 294 8.14 11.07 14.49
CA TYR A 294 9.22 10.58 15.35
C TYR A 294 9.32 9.07 15.21
N TRP A 295 10.48 8.48 15.58
CA TRP A 295 10.72 7.04 15.46
C TRP A 295 9.70 6.18 16.21
N ASP A 296 9.11 6.71 17.28
CA ASP A 296 7.97 6.14 18.01
C ASP A 296 7.03 7.28 18.42
N PHE A 297 5.72 7.07 18.31
CA PHE A 297 4.72 8.10 18.61
C PHE A 297 4.58 8.42 20.11
N GLN A 298 5.14 7.59 20.98
CA GLN A 298 5.22 7.81 22.43
C GLN A 298 6.68 7.92 22.91
N ALA A 299 7.62 8.27 22.05
CA ALA A 299 9.00 8.52 22.45
C ALA A 299 9.07 9.60 23.55
N PRO A 300 9.97 9.45 24.56
CA PRO A 300 9.83 10.18 25.85
C PRO A 300 10.14 11.67 25.76
N ASN A 301 10.96 12.09 24.78
CA ASN A 301 11.44 13.47 24.71
C ASN A 301 10.84 14.26 23.54
N ILE A 302 9.70 13.83 22.97
CA ILE A 302 9.01 14.62 21.94
C ILE A 302 8.76 16.05 22.48
N PRO A 303 9.13 17.12 21.74
CA PRO A 303 9.49 17.18 20.33
C PRO A 303 10.99 17.03 20.02
N ASN A 304 11.85 16.68 20.95
CA ASN A 304 13.30 16.60 20.79
C ASN A 304 13.79 15.16 20.54
N GLU A 305 12.97 14.33 19.89
CA GLU A 305 13.32 12.97 19.47
C GLU A 305 13.68 12.91 18.00
N GLU A 306 14.36 11.84 17.60
CA GLU A 306 14.73 11.60 16.21
C GLU A 306 13.50 11.34 15.34
N LYS A 307 13.52 11.88 14.14
CA LYS A 307 12.54 11.64 13.08
C LYS A 307 12.82 10.31 12.37
N ASP A 308 11.78 9.69 11.81
CA ASP A 308 11.97 8.53 10.96
C ASP A 308 11.37 8.77 9.56
N VAL A 309 12.22 9.22 8.63
CA VAL A 309 11.83 9.43 7.22
C VAL A 309 11.40 8.13 6.55
N SER A 310 11.84 6.96 7.04
CA SER A 310 11.41 5.69 6.45
C SER A 310 9.93 5.43 6.73
N ALA A 311 9.45 5.72 7.95
CA ALA A 311 8.05 5.65 8.29
C ALA A 311 7.21 6.65 7.47
N ALA A 312 7.72 7.87 7.27
CA ALA A 312 7.09 8.88 6.43
C ALA A 312 6.96 8.42 4.97
N ALA A 313 8.04 7.92 4.37
CA ALA A 313 8.05 7.49 2.96
C ALA A 313 7.13 6.28 2.70
N ILE A 314 7.16 5.27 3.58
CA ILE A 314 6.28 4.10 3.51
C ILE A 314 4.80 4.53 3.63
N ALA A 315 4.50 5.39 4.62
CA ALA A 315 3.16 5.89 4.82
C ALA A 315 2.67 6.73 3.63
N ALA A 316 3.52 7.60 3.06
CA ALA A 316 3.17 8.39 1.89
C ALA A 316 2.78 7.50 0.70
N SER A 317 3.55 6.44 0.42
CA SER A 317 3.22 5.46 -0.62
C SER A 317 1.88 4.76 -0.34
N GLY A 318 1.68 4.26 0.88
CA GLY A 318 0.42 3.61 1.26
C GLY A 318 -0.80 4.54 1.23
N LEU A 319 -0.65 5.79 1.69
CA LEU A 319 -1.73 6.79 1.69
C LEU A 319 -2.09 7.25 0.28
N LEU A 320 -1.12 7.43 -0.62
CA LEU A 320 -1.39 7.73 -2.03
C LEU A 320 -2.22 6.62 -2.66
N GLU A 321 -1.84 5.37 -2.46
CA GLU A 321 -2.61 4.24 -2.97
C GLU A 321 -4.00 4.18 -2.33
N LEU A 322 -4.11 4.29 -1.00
CA LEU A 322 -5.39 4.30 -0.28
C LEU A 322 -6.32 5.38 -0.82
N SER A 323 -5.79 6.57 -1.13
CA SER A 323 -6.56 7.68 -1.69
C SER A 323 -7.22 7.38 -3.04
N THR A 324 -6.70 6.40 -3.79
CA THR A 324 -7.25 6.02 -5.10
C THR A 324 -8.33 4.95 -5.01
N ILE A 325 -8.31 4.12 -3.97
CA ILE A 325 -9.18 2.94 -3.85
C ILE A 325 -10.25 3.08 -2.77
N VAL A 326 -10.07 3.96 -1.79
CA VAL A 326 -11.05 4.16 -0.71
C VAL A 326 -12.34 4.81 -1.24
N PHE A 327 -13.46 4.43 -0.65
CA PHE A 327 -14.75 5.00 -1.00
C PHE A 327 -14.96 6.39 -0.35
N GLY A 328 -15.54 7.32 -1.11
CA GLY A 328 -15.90 8.68 -0.67
C GLY A 328 -14.82 9.72 -0.96
N ASN A 329 -15.24 10.86 -1.54
CA ASN A 329 -14.31 11.93 -1.94
C ASN A 329 -13.57 12.55 -0.75
N GLU A 330 -14.25 12.75 0.37
CA GLU A 330 -13.65 13.29 1.59
C GLU A 330 -12.50 12.41 2.09
N ALA A 331 -12.71 11.10 2.15
CA ALA A 331 -11.66 10.16 2.56
C ALA A 331 -10.49 10.15 1.55
N ARG A 332 -10.79 10.16 0.24
CA ARG A 332 -9.77 10.24 -0.82
C ARG A 332 -8.91 11.49 -0.68
N GLU A 333 -9.54 12.64 -0.50
CA GLU A 333 -8.83 13.92 -0.32
C GLU A 333 -8.02 13.94 0.97
N LYS A 334 -8.57 13.44 2.09
CA LYS A 334 -7.86 13.34 3.37
C LYS A 334 -6.53 12.61 3.21
N TYR A 335 -6.55 11.39 2.65
CA TYR A 335 -5.34 10.58 2.52
C TYR A 335 -4.38 11.13 1.47
N ARG A 336 -4.90 11.67 0.37
CA ARG A 336 -4.09 12.35 -0.65
C ARG A 336 -3.37 13.57 -0.07
N ASN A 337 -4.08 14.42 0.64
CA ASN A 337 -3.52 15.63 1.24
C ASN A 337 -2.45 15.29 2.27
N ALA A 338 -2.69 14.31 3.14
CA ALA A 338 -1.69 13.86 4.10
C ALA A 338 -0.42 13.36 3.41
N ALA A 339 -0.54 12.54 2.38
CA ALA A 339 0.60 12.06 1.61
C ALA A 339 1.35 13.20 0.89
N GLN A 340 0.63 14.18 0.35
CA GLN A 340 1.23 15.36 -0.29
C GLN A 340 2.02 16.22 0.71
N HIS A 341 1.52 16.42 1.92
CA HIS A 341 2.26 17.13 2.97
C HIS A 341 3.51 16.37 3.39
N ILE A 342 3.41 15.05 3.56
CA ILE A 342 4.58 14.20 3.86
C ILE A 342 5.61 14.33 2.72
N LEU A 343 5.21 14.21 1.46
CA LEU A 343 6.11 14.36 0.32
C LEU A 343 6.74 15.75 0.25
N ALA A 344 5.96 16.82 0.51
CA ALA A 344 6.49 18.19 0.53
C ALA A 344 7.60 18.34 1.57
N SER A 345 7.41 17.75 2.75
CA SER A 345 8.44 17.74 3.81
C SER A 345 9.66 16.95 3.40
N LEU A 346 9.49 15.72 2.91
CA LEU A 346 10.60 14.87 2.46
C LEU A 346 11.39 15.48 1.29
N CYS A 347 10.75 16.26 0.42
CA CYS A 347 11.38 17.00 -0.67
C CYS A 347 12.06 18.31 -0.21
N SER A 348 11.96 18.70 1.05
CA SER A 348 12.56 19.93 1.58
C SER A 348 14.04 19.73 1.93
N SER A 349 14.76 20.84 2.08
CA SER A 349 16.15 20.83 2.54
C SER A 349 16.36 20.30 3.97
N ALA A 350 15.27 20.16 4.75
CA ALA A 350 15.33 19.56 6.08
C ALA A 350 15.52 18.05 6.03
N TYR A 351 15.07 17.38 4.97
CA TYR A 351 15.06 15.93 4.88
C TYR A 351 15.77 15.37 3.64
N LEU A 352 15.91 16.17 2.57
CA LEU A 352 16.64 15.77 1.38
C LEU A 352 18.15 15.96 1.61
N ALA A 353 18.97 14.96 1.30
CA ALA A 353 20.43 14.99 1.54
C ALA A 353 21.21 15.94 0.62
N ALA A 354 20.51 16.83 -0.11
CA ALA A 354 21.15 17.78 -1.02
C ALA A 354 22.11 18.73 -0.28
N GLY A 355 23.33 18.85 -0.80
CA GLY A 355 24.38 19.70 -0.19
C GLY A 355 25.10 19.04 1.00
N THR A 356 24.81 17.77 1.32
CA THR A 356 25.48 17.03 2.39
C THR A 356 26.45 15.97 1.85
N ASN A 357 27.17 15.31 2.77
CA ASN A 357 28.08 14.20 2.44
C ASN A 357 27.34 12.86 2.33
N SER A 358 26.08 12.75 2.74
CA SER A 358 25.33 11.49 2.72
C SER A 358 25.23 10.92 1.29
N ARG A 359 25.34 9.61 1.20
CA ARG A 359 25.14 8.84 -0.03
C ARG A 359 23.67 8.46 -0.24
N GLY A 360 22.84 8.53 0.79
CA GLY A 360 21.40 8.32 0.67
C GLY A 360 20.69 9.55 0.10
N ILE A 361 19.41 9.37 -0.20
CA ILE A 361 18.54 10.42 -0.73
C ILE A 361 17.92 11.22 0.42
N LEU A 362 17.45 10.51 1.46
CA LEU A 362 16.84 11.11 2.65
C LEU A 362 17.75 11.07 3.86
N LEU A 363 17.71 12.10 4.68
CA LEU A 363 18.33 12.20 6.00
C LEU A 363 17.33 11.84 7.10
N HIS A 364 17.83 11.66 8.33
CA HIS A 364 17.01 11.53 9.55
C HIS A 364 16.13 10.27 9.58
N GLY A 365 16.68 9.13 9.15
CA GLY A 365 16.07 7.81 9.32
C GLY A 365 16.52 7.14 10.62
N VAL A 366 15.64 6.32 11.18
CA VAL A 366 15.93 5.47 12.36
C VAL A 366 15.72 4.02 12.01
N GLY A 367 16.80 3.27 11.84
CA GLY A 367 16.74 1.83 11.57
C GLY A 367 16.29 1.04 12.81
N ASN A 368 17.02 1.21 13.92
CA ASN A 368 16.67 0.58 15.20
C ASN A 368 17.23 1.36 16.39
N ARG A 369 16.41 2.20 17.01
CA ARG A 369 16.78 3.04 18.16
C ARG A 369 17.19 2.22 19.39
N MET A 370 16.63 1.03 19.55
CA MET A 370 16.86 0.19 20.73
C MET A 370 18.17 -0.60 20.68
N ASN A 371 18.83 -0.69 19.53
CA ASN A 371 20.09 -1.40 19.33
C ASN A 371 21.29 -0.44 19.16
N GLN A 372 21.35 0.65 19.92
CA GLN A 372 22.37 1.69 19.80
C GLN A 372 23.83 1.18 19.90
N ASP A 373 24.05 0.09 20.63
CA ASP A 373 25.37 -0.50 20.84
C ASP A 373 25.86 -1.36 19.67
N ARG A 374 25.00 -1.60 18.68
CA ARG A 374 25.34 -2.33 17.45
C ARG A 374 25.25 -1.38 16.26
N ASP A 375 26.30 -1.31 15.45
CA ASP A 375 26.31 -0.63 14.15
C ASP A 375 26.13 0.90 14.17
N ASP A 376 26.68 1.66 15.12
CA ASP A 376 26.43 3.09 15.29
C ASP A 376 24.94 3.45 15.46
N GLY A 377 24.11 2.47 15.86
CA GLY A 377 22.72 2.65 16.24
C GLY A 377 21.74 2.92 15.11
N GLU A 378 22.13 2.97 13.84
CA GLU A 378 21.25 3.34 12.71
C GLU A 378 20.23 4.44 13.05
N VAL A 379 20.67 5.43 13.83
CA VAL A 379 19.88 6.56 14.31
C VAL A 379 20.38 7.81 13.63
N ASP A 380 19.44 8.59 13.07
CA ASP A 380 19.75 9.82 12.36
C ASP A 380 20.68 9.59 11.15
N VAL A 381 20.31 8.64 10.30
CA VAL A 381 21.08 8.18 9.12
C VAL A 381 20.17 8.10 7.89
N SER A 382 20.79 7.98 6.72
CA SER A 382 20.04 7.59 5.51
C SER A 382 19.84 6.07 5.48
N LEU A 383 18.69 5.63 4.93
CA LEU A 383 18.27 4.23 4.89
C LEU A 383 17.82 3.89 3.46
N ILE A 384 18.40 2.83 2.87
CA ILE A 384 18.10 2.47 1.47
C ILE A 384 16.60 2.18 1.24
N TYR A 385 15.91 1.62 2.22
CA TYR A 385 14.47 1.37 2.11
C TYR A 385 13.63 2.65 2.25
N ALA A 386 14.10 3.68 2.98
CA ALA A 386 13.49 4.99 2.97
C ALA A 386 13.58 5.63 1.58
N ASP A 387 14.76 5.56 0.96
CA ASP A 387 15.00 6.06 -0.39
C ASP A 387 14.10 5.35 -1.42
N TYR A 388 13.95 4.03 -1.30
CA TYR A 388 13.06 3.25 -2.18
C TYR A 388 11.60 3.70 -2.08
N PHE A 389 11.03 3.77 -0.87
CA PHE A 389 9.63 4.15 -0.70
C PHE A 389 9.40 5.63 -1.03
N PHE A 390 10.40 6.48 -0.85
CA PHE A 390 10.32 7.88 -1.27
C PHE A 390 10.22 8.00 -2.80
N ILE A 391 11.07 7.29 -3.56
CA ILE A 391 10.99 7.26 -5.02
C ILE A 391 9.66 6.65 -5.46
N GLU A 392 9.22 5.56 -4.85
CA GLU A 392 7.93 4.93 -5.16
C GLU A 392 6.77 5.90 -4.95
N ALA A 393 6.73 6.60 -3.79
CA ALA A 393 5.69 7.59 -3.49
C ALA A 393 5.71 8.78 -4.46
N MET A 394 6.90 9.28 -4.85
CA MET A 394 7.02 10.34 -5.84
C MET A 394 6.47 9.91 -7.22
N LEU A 395 6.78 8.70 -7.66
CA LEU A 395 6.27 8.18 -8.93
C LEU A 395 4.75 7.92 -8.89
N GLN A 396 4.24 7.44 -7.75
CA GLN A 396 2.79 7.32 -7.56
C GLN A 396 2.12 8.71 -7.59
N TYR A 397 2.68 9.70 -6.89
CA TYR A 397 2.19 11.07 -6.93
C TYR A 397 2.15 11.60 -8.37
N LYS A 398 3.23 11.44 -9.14
CA LYS A 398 3.27 11.85 -10.55
C LYS A 398 2.18 11.19 -11.40
N LYS A 399 1.89 9.92 -11.18
CA LYS A 399 0.81 9.21 -11.89
C LYS A 399 -0.58 9.73 -11.53
N ILE A 400 -0.79 10.10 -10.25
CA ILE A 400 -2.07 10.63 -9.77
C ILE A 400 -2.24 12.10 -10.16
N ALA A 401 -1.15 12.88 -10.10
CA ALA A 401 -1.12 14.32 -10.40
C ALA A 401 -0.95 14.60 -11.89
N ALA A 402 -0.43 13.63 -12.67
CA ALA A 402 -0.43 13.79 -14.11
C ALA A 402 -1.83 14.27 -14.50
N PRO A 403 -1.97 15.45 -15.17
CA PRO A 403 -3.22 15.73 -15.81
C PRO A 403 -3.51 14.44 -16.56
N THR A 404 -4.67 13.85 -16.35
CA THR A 404 -5.25 13.03 -17.38
C THR A 404 -5.11 13.94 -18.61
N VAL A 405 -3.96 13.86 -19.35
CA VAL A 405 -4.02 14.14 -20.77
C VAL A 405 -5.22 13.29 -21.09
N ALA A 406 -6.31 13.96 -21.39
CA ALA A 406 -7.29 13.37 -22.23
C ALA A 406 -6.48 12.95 -23.49
N VAL A 407 -5.75 11.84 -23.36
CA VAL A 407 -5.94 10.77 -24.32
C VAL A 407 -7.43 10.72 -24.31
N ASP A 408 -8.05 11.30 -25.33
CA ASP A 408 -9.43 11.07 -25.54
C ASP A 408 -9.81 9.75 -24.86
N ALA A 409 -9.74 9.78 -23.51
CA ALA A 409 -10.64 9.13 -22.68
C ALA A 409 -11.86 9.98 -23.02
N SER A 410 -12.40 9.73 -24.18
CA SER A 410 -13.71 9.13 -24.11
C SER A 410 -13.60 8.33 -22.82
N LEU A 411 -13.89 8.97 -21.65
CA LEU A 411 -14.44 8.25 -20.53
C LEU A 411 -15.01 7.06 -21.25
N SER A 412 -14.39 5.88 -21.15
CA SER A 412 -15.12 4.75 -21.63
C SER A 412 -16.32 4.76 -20.68
N VAL A 413 -17.21 5.67 -21.05
CA VAL A 413 -18.64 5.56 -20.74
C VAL A 413 -18.81 4.13 -21.14
N PRO A 414 -18.99 3.21 -20.16
CA PRO A 414 -18.93 1.80 -20.46
C PRO A 414 -19.76 1.66 -21.73
N SER A 415 -19.17 1.27 -22.83
CA SER A 415 -19.89 1.24 -24.14
C SER A 415 -21.11 0.33 -24.03
N THR A 416 -21.19 -0.41 -22.92
CA THR A 416 -22.26 -1.33 -22.54
C THR A 416 -22.50 -1.27 -21.03
N ILE A 417 -23.72 -1.58 -20.60
CA ILE A 417 -24.02 -1.76 -19.17
C ILE A 417 -23.22 -2.96 -18.62
N HIS A 418 -22.71 -2.83 -17.40
CA HIS A 418 -22.06 -3.93 -16.70
C HIS A 418 -22.74 -4.18 -15.34
N LEU A 419 -23.09 -5.44 -15.06
CA LEU A 419 -23.56 -5.90 -13.76
C LEU A 419 -22.50 -6.80 -13.13
N PHE A 420 -21.94 -6.37 -12.01
CA PHE A 420 -20.95 -7.17 -11.28
C PHE A 420 -21.62 -8.27 -10.47
N GLN A 421 -20.88 -9.31 -10.11
CA GLN A 421 -21.36 -10.31 -9.16
C GLN A 421 -21.62 -9.63 -7.81
N ASN A 422 -22.78 -9.91 -7.21
CA ASN A 422 -23.08 -9.42 -5.86
C ASN A 422 -22.09 -9.98 -4.84
N TYR A 423 -21.78 -9.20 -3.82
CA TYR A 423 -20.88 -9.62 -2.75
C TYR A 423 -21.44 -9.26 -1.37
N PRO A 424 -21.40 -10.22 -0.42
CA PRO A 424 -21.00 -11.62 -0.58
C PRO A 424 -21.96 -12.42 -1.49
N ASN A 425 -21.46 -13.51 -2.10
CA ASN A 425 -22.26 -14.51 -2.81
C ASN A 425 -21.56 -15.89 -2.67
N PRO A 426 -22.11 -16.88 -1.96
CA PRO A 426 -23.41 -16.84 -1.26
C PRO A 426 -23.46 -15.79 -0.14
N PHE A 427 -24.66 -15.33 0.24
CA PHE A 427 -24.85 -14.35 1.29
C PHE A 427 -25.92 -14.78 2.30
N ASN A 428 -25.79 -14.27 3.53
CA ASN A 428 -26.77 -14.40 4.60
C ASN A 428 -27.18 -12.98 5.05
N GLY A 429 -28.46 -12.68 4.98
CA GLY A 429 -29.04 -11.40 5.33
C GLY A 429 -28.89 -10.33 4.24
N LYS A 430 -27.69 -9.81 3.99
CA LYS A 430 -27.48 -8.69 3.05
C LYS A 430 -26.39 -8.96 2.04
N THR A 431 -26.55 -8.39 0.84
CA THR A 431 -25.52 -8.39 -0.20
C THR A 431 -25.50 -7.07 -0.96
N VAL A 432 -24.34 -6.67 -1.46
CA VAL A 432 -24.16 -5.47 -2.27
C VAL A 432 -24.14 -5.86 -3.76
N VAL A 433 -24.92 -5.17 -4.56
CA VAL A 433 -24.94 -5.26 -6.02
C VAL A 433 -24.30 -4.00 -6.58
N SER A 434 -23.25 -4.18 -7.40
CA SER A 434 -22.58 -3.10 -8.12
C SER A 434 -22.88 -3.18 -9.60
N TYR A 435 -23.06 -2.05 -10.27
CA TYR A 435 -23.28 -1.99 -11.71
C TYR A 435 -22.72 -0.70 -12.32
N GLU A 436 -22.49 -0.71 -13.63
CA GLU A 436 -22.07 0.45 -14.41
C GLU A 436 -23.05 0.74 -15.53
N VAL A 437 -23.30 2.03 -15.75
CA VAL A 437 -24.18 2.51 -16.84
C VAL A 437 -23.39 3.43 -17.78
N PRO A 438 -23.54 3.24 -19.13
CA PRO A 438 -22.71 3.93 -20.12
C PRO A 438 -23.09 5.41 -20.33
N GLY A 439 -24.26 5.82 -19.90
CA GLY A 439 -24.78 7.18 -20.08
C GLY A 439 -25.89 7.49 -19.09
N ASN A 440 -26.28 8.77 -19.05
CA ASN A 440 -27.44 9.17 -18.27
C ASN A 440 -28.71 8.55 -18.88
N GLY A 441 -29.49 7.83 -18.09
CA GLY A 441 -30.70 7.16 -18.58
C GLY A 441 -31.49 6.44 -17.48
N GLU A 442 -32.64 5.94 -17.82
CA GLU A 442 -33.44 5.14 -16.91
C GLU A 442 -32.82 3.77 -16.67
N VAL A 443 -32.78 3.37 -15.41
CA VAL A 443 -32.19 2.11 -14.93
C VAL A 443 -33.23 1.39 -14.08
N ASP A 444 -33.57 0.15 -14.49
CA ASP A 444 -34.29 -0.84 -13.67
C ASP A 444 -33.28 -1.89 -13.19
N LEU A 445 -33.06 -1.95 -11.88
CA LEU A 445 -32.34 -3.03 -11.24
C LEU A 445 -33.27 -3.77 -10.31
N SER A 446 -33.59 -5.00 -10.66
CA SER A 446 -34.63 -5.78 -9.98
C SER A 446 -34.18 -7.22 -9.70
N ILE A 447 -34.71 -7.79 -8.62
CA ILE A 447 -34.45 -9.18 -8.20
C ILE A 447 -35.60 -10.06 -8.67
N TYR A 448 -35.27 -11.24 -9.18
CA TYR A 448 -36.20 -12.25 -9.68
C TYR A 448 -35.93 -13.61 -9.04
N SER A 449 -36.99 -14.39 -8.79
CA SER A 449 -36.88 -15.80 -8.43
C SER A 449 -36.44 -16.65 -9.62
N LEU A 450 -36.09 -17.92 -9.38
CA LEU A 450 -35.78 -18.90 -10.45
C LEU A 450 -36.94 -19.09 -11.44
N LEU A 451 -38.18 -18.86 -10.99
CA LEU A 451 -39.39 -18.98 -11.82
C LEU A 451 -39.69 -17.69 -12.60
N GLY A 452 -38.81 -16.71 -12.57
CA GLY A 452 -38.99 -15.43 -13.27
C GLY A 452 -39.94 -14.45 -12.60
N LYS A 453 -40.47 -14.76 -11.40
CA LYS A 453 -41.31 -13.82 -10.64
C LYS A 453 -40.45 -12.70 -10.08
N LYS A 454 -40.84 -11.44 -10.29
CA LYS A 454 -40.18 -10.28 -9.68
C LYS A 454 -40.34 -10.33 -8.17
N VAL A 455 -39.23 -10.19 -7.44
CA VAL A 455 -39.17 -10.27 -5.97
C VAL A 455 -39.05 -8.88 -5.38
N LYS A 456 -38.16 -8.05 -5.91
CA LYS A 456 -37.92 -6.68 -5.41
C LYS A 456 -37.32 -5.80 -6.49
N THR A 457 -37.72 -4.54 -6.51
CA THR A 457 -37.06 -3.48 -7.27
C THR A 457 -36.06 -2.78 -6.37
N LEU A 458 -34.80 -2.78 -6.76
CA LEU A 458 -33.73 -2.11 -6.02
C LEU A 458 -33.49 -0.68 -6.52
N VAL A 459 -33.60 -0.47 -7.83
CA VAL A 459 -33.47 0.83 -8.50
C VAL A 459 -34.47 0.90 -9.64
N ASP A 460 -35.23 2.01 -9.73
CA ASP A 460 -36.11 2.34 -10.84
C ASP A 460 -36.16 3.86 -10.97
N ARG A 461 -35.11 4.42 -11.60
CA ARG A 461 -34.96 5.87 -11.76
C ARG A 461 -33.86 6.23 -12.75
N LEU A 462 -33.83 7.49 -13.14
CA LEU A 462 -32.72 8.08 -13.88
C LEU A 462 -31.40 7.96 -13.07
N GLN A 463 -30.36 7.44 -13.71
CA GLN A 463 -29.01 7.35 -13.19
C GLN A 463 -28.05 8.12 -14.09
N VAL A 464 -27.06 8.75 -13.50
CA VAL A 464 -25.95 9.35 -14.24
C VAL A 464 -24.99 8.27 -14.73
N SER A 465 -24.25 8.55 -15.80
CA SER A 465 -23.16 7.68 -16.25
C SER A 465 -22.16 7.38 -15.12
N GLY A 466 -21.72 6.12 -15.02
CA GLY A 466 -20.74 5.71 -14.03
C GLY A 466 -21.12 4.44 -13.26
N ARG A 467 -20.37 4.20 -12.18
CA ARG A 467 -20.56 3.04 -11.29
C ARG A 467 -21.49 3.37 -10.13
N HIS A 468 -22.42 2.45 -9.87
CA HIS A 468 -23.42 2.54 -8.82
C HIS A 468 -23.42 1.28 -7.95
N THR A 469 -23.87 1.42 -6.70
CA THR A 469 -24.02 0.31 -5.75
C THR A 469 -25.36 0.42 -5.03
N VAL A 470 -25.98 -0.74 -4.74
CA VAL A 470 -27.18 -0.84 -3.93
C VAL A 470 -27.14 -2.12 -3.10
N THR A 471 -27.73 -2.09 -1.93
CA THR A 471 -27.80 -3.26 -1.04
C THR A 471 -29.16 -3.94 -1.16
N TRP A 472 -29.15 -5.27 -1.28
CA TRP A 472 -30.34 -6.11 -1.11
C TRP A 472 -30.26 -6.84 0.23
N ASP A 473 -31.32 -6.74 1.02
CA ASP A 473 -31.45 -7.27 2.37
C ASP A 473 -32.12 -8.67 2.43
N GLY A 474 -32.33 -9.33 1.28
CA GLY A 474 -33.00 -10.62 1.21
C GLY A 474 -34.49 -10.55 1.50
N SER A 475 -35.14 -9.38 1.32
CA SER A 475 -36.58 -9.19 1.44
C SER A 475 -37.25 -8.99 0.07
N ASP A 476 -38.56 -9.24 0.01
CA ASP A 476 -39.40 -8.92 -1.15
C ASP A 476 -39.87 -7.46 -1.12
N GLU A 477 -40.78 -7.11 -2.07
CA GLU A 477 -41.33 -5.75 -2.20
C GLU A 477 -42.16 -5.33 -0.98
N SER A 478 -42.71 -6.27 -0.21
CA SER A 478 -43.44 -6.01 1.03
C SER A 478 -42.56 -5.87 2.25
N GLY A 479 -41.23 -6.09 2.09
CA GLY A 479 -40.25 -6.13 3.19
C GLY A 479 -40.19 -7.50 3.89
N SER A 480 -40.94 -8.50 3.43
CA SER A 480 -40.94 -9.85 3.99
C SER A 480 -39.71 -10.63 3.55
N PRO A 481 -39.00 -11.35 4.48
CA PRO A 481 -37.83 -12.14 4.15
C PRO A 481 -38.17 -13.25 3.13
N VAL A 482 -37.39 -13.36 2.06
CA VAL A 482 -37.54 -14.44 1.07
C VAL A 482 -36.82 -15.70 1.48
N ALA A 483 -37.20 -16.86 0.95
CA ALA A 483 -36.60 -18.17 1.26
C ALA A 483 -35.13 -18.25 0.81
N SER A 484 -34.34 -19.14 1.45
CA SER A 484 -33.00 -19.52 0.93
C SER A 484 -33.15 -20.09 -0.47
N GLY A 485 -32.25 -19.75 -1.38
CA GLY A 485 -32.29 -20.22 -2.75
C GLY A 485 -31.52 -19.33 -3.72
N ALA A 486 -31.62 -19.72 -5.01
CA ALA A 486 -31.02 -18.93 -6.08
C ALA A 486 -31.99 -17.85 -6.58
N TYR A 487 -31.47 -16.66 -6.81
CA TYR A 487 -32.16 -15.51 -7.36
C TYR A 487 -31.36 -14.94 -8.54
N TYR A 488 -32.01 -14.13 -9.36
CA TYR A 488 -31.36 -13.39 -10.42
C TYR A 488 -31.50 -11.89 -10.18
N CYS A 489 -30.38 -11.18 -10.22
CA CYS A 489 -30.37 -9.73 -10.33
C CYS A 489 -30.33 -9.35 -11.80
N ARG A 490 -31.29 -8.54 -12.25
CA ARG A 490 -31.42 -8.04 -13.63
C ARG A 490 -31.20 -6.53 -13.63
N LEU A 491 -30.24 -6.08 -14.39
CA LEU A 491 -30.03 -4.68 -14.75
C LEU A 491 -30.54 -4.45 -16.16
N ARG A 492 -31.44 -3.51 -16.34
CA ARG A 492 -32.04 -3.11 -17.62
C ARG A 492 -31.92 -1.60 -17.80
N THR A 493 -31.55 -1.19 -18.99
CA THR A 493 -31.69 0.16 -19.53
C THR A 493 -32.52 0.15 -20.78
N ASP A 494 -32.74 1.30 -21.40
CA ASP A 494 -33.42 1.43 -22.70
C ASP A 494 -32.73 0.61 -23.82
N LYS A 495 -31.44 0.34 -23.71
CA LYS A 495 -30.60 -0.27 -24.79
C LYS A 495 -30.11 -1.69 -24.49
N SER A 496 -30.13 -2.13 -23.25
CA SER A 496 -29.46 -3.37 -22.87
C SER A 496 -30.03 -4.00 -21.61
N VAL A 497 -29.89 -5.34 -21.51
CA VAL A 497 -30.24 -6.12 -20.32
C VAL A 497 -29.10 -7.07 -19.98
N VAL A 498 -28.69 -7.11 -18.72
CA VAL A 498 -27.74 -8.09 -18.17
C VAL A 498 -28.25 -8.69 -16.88
N MET A 499 -27.91 -9.96 -16.61
CA MET A 499 -28.35 -10.70 -15.44
C MET A 499 -27.17 -11.39 -14.74
N LYS A 500 -27.24 -11.48 -13.41
CA LYS A 500 -26.31 -12.27 -12.57
C LYS A 500 -27.09 -13.13 -11.58
N ARG A 501 -26.62 -14.38 -11.40
CA ARG A 501 -27.19 -15.30 -10.41
C ARG A 501 -26.61 -15.00 -9.02
N MET A 502 -27.48 -15.02 -8.01
CA MET A 502 -27.15 -14.82 -6.60
C MET A 502 -27.63 -16.02 -5.78
N LEU A 503 -26.95 -16.34 -4.68
CA LEU A 503 -27.34 -17.43 -3.79
C LEU A 503 -27.52 -16.90 -2.37
N LEU A 504 -28.77 -16.93 -1.88
CA LEU A 504 -29.13 -16.60 -0.50
C LEU A 504 -29.14 -17.89 0.34
N ILE A 505 -28.41 -17.87 1.44
CA ILE A 505 -28.35 -18.97 2.44
C ILE A 505 -28.72 -18.34 3.80
N LYS A 506 -29.81 -18.81 4.39
CA LYS A 506 -30.20 -18.43 5.74
C LYS A 506 -29.77 -19.50 6.75
#